data_250e113cca1e2c3c283b601fdaa0737f
#
_entry.id   250e113cca1e2c3c283b601fdaa0737f
#
_cell.length_a   1.000
_cell.length_b   1.000
_cell.length_c   1.000
_cell.angle_alpha   90.00
_cell.angle_beta   90.00
_cell.angle_gamma   90.00
#
_symmetry.space_group_name_H-M   'P 1'
#
loop_
_entity.id
_entity.type
_entity.pdbx_description
1 polymer ?
#
loop_
_entity_poly.entity_id
_entity_poly.type
_entity_poly.pdbx_seq_one_letter_code
_entity_poly.pdbx_strand_id
1 'polypeptide(L)'
;ITCYDYPMALLADRAGVDAILVGDSCGMVVAGLKSTVPVTMEQMIYHCQAVSRGAKYAMVIGDLPFLSYQTAIRDAIYNAGRLIKEGGADVVKLEGGEDFAPTIRAIVKAGIPVVGHIGITPQSAAMSGGFRVKGNDVETARRLIADAEALEQAGAFMLTLEGAPDRLAELICSRLAIPVTTMGSGPNTDGQTINMYDILGLFEKFTPKFVKKYAN
;
A
#
# COMPACT_ATOMS: atom_id res chain seq x y z
N ILE A 1 6.59 -1.39 -7.34
CA ILE A 1 7.48 -0.38 -6.77
C ILE A 1 6.70 0.88 -6.37
N THR A 2 7.12 1.62 -5.33
CA THR A 2 6.49 2.89 -4.96
C THR A 2 7.22 4.06 -5.60
N CYS A 3 6.50 4.93 -6.31
CA CYS A 3 7.01 6.23 -6.78
C CYS A 3 5.88 7.26 -6.90
N TYR A 4 6.22 8.54 -7.12
CA TYR A 4 5.27 9.64 -6.92
C TYR A 4 5.22 10.67 -8.05
N ASP A 5 6.03 10.51 -9.09
CA ASP A 5 6.14 11.49 -10.17
C ASP A 5 6.28 10.83 -11.54
N TYR A 6 6.11 11.65 -12.58
CA TYR A 6 6.14 11.20 -13.97
C TYR A 6 7.47 10.57 -14.39
N PRO A 7 8.66 11.21 -14.16
CA PRO A 7 9.92 10.63 -14.63
C PRO A 7 10.26 9.32 -13.92
N MET A 8 9.97 9.18 -12.62
CA MET A 8 10.20 7.94 -11.88
C MET A 8 9.25 6.83 -12.34
N ALA A 9 7.97 7.15 -12.59
CA ALA A 9 7.01 6.20 -13.15
C ALA A 9 7.46 5.70 -14.53
N LEU A 10 7.94 6.59 -15.39
CA LEU A 10 8.44 6.22 -16.71
C LEU A 10 9.65 5.27 -16.64
N LEU A 11 10.56 5.49 -15.68
CA LEU A 11 11.70 4.60 -15.47
C LEU A 11 11.26 3.25 -14.90
N ALA A 12 10.35 3.24 -13.92
CA ALA A 12 9.81 2.01 -13.32
C ALA A 12 9.07 1.16 -14.37
N ASP A 13 8.21 1.77 -15.17
CA ASP A 13 7.46 1.10 -16.23
C ASP A 13 8.40 0.48 -17.30
N ARG A 14 9.42 1.24 -17.73
CA ARG A 14 10.45 0.74 -18.65
C ARG A 14 11.31 -0.38 -18.07
N ALA A 15 11.49 -0.40 -16.77
CA ALA A 15 12.19 -1.48 -16.06
C ALA A 15 11.37 -2.76 -15.96
N GLY A 16 10.08 -2.73 -16.34
CA GLY A 16 9.20 -3.88 -16.39
C GLY A 16 8.64 -4.29 -15.02
N VAL A 17 8.38 -3.33 -14.12
CA VAL A 17 7.67 -3.62 -12.87
C VAL A 17 6.21 -3.96 -13.15
N ASP A 18 5.63 -4.87 -12.37
CA ASP A 18 4.22 -5.28 -12.54
C ASP A 18 3.24 -4.20 -12.09
N ALA A 19 3.60 -3.46 -11.02
CA ALA A 19 2.76 -2.42 -10.46
C ALA A 19 3.56 -1.25 -9.90
N ILE A 20 2.94 -0.06 -9.94
CA ILE A 20 3.46 1.17 -9.34
C ILE A 20 2.47 1.63 -8.27
N LEU A 21 2.93 1.66 -7.02
CA LEU A 21 2.17 2.21 -5.90
C LEU A 21 2.42 3.71 -5.79
N VAL A 22 1.37 4.48 -5.87
CA VAL A 22 1.36 5.89 -5.47
C VAL A 22 0.92 5.93 -4.01
N GLY A 23 1.91 5.84 -3.11
CA GLY A 23 1.67 5.74 -1.67
C GLY A 23 1.50 7.09 -1.00
N ASP A 24 0.73 7.16 0.09
CA ASP A 24 0.64 8.34 0.96
C ASP A 24 1.97 8.63 1.68
N SER A 25 2.93 7.70 1.61
CA SER A 25 4.34 7.92 1.95
C SER A 25 4.98 9.09 1.17
N CYS A 26 4.35 9.58 0.09
CA CYS A 26 4.73 10.84 -0.58
C CYS A 26 4.80 12.03 0.40
N GLY A 27 3.95 12.05 1.41
CA GLY A 27 4.00 13.04 2.47
C GLY A 27 5.35 13.07 3.18
N MET A 28 5.91 11.91 3.49
CA MET A 28 7.19 11.80 4.18
C MET A 28 8.38 11.96 3.21
N VAL A 29 8.33 11.29 2.07
CA VAL A 29 9.45 11.18 1.13
C VAL A 29 9.59 12.42 0.25
N VAL A 30 8.49 12.97 -0.24
CA VAL A 30 8.48 14.12 -1.17
C VAL A 30 8.26 15.43 -0.42
N ALA A 31 7.26 15.49 0.46
CA ALA A 31 6.89 16.71 1.17
C ALA A 31 7.63 16.91 2.50
N GLY A 32 8.44 15.93 2.97
CA GLY A 32 9.25 16.03 4.18
C GLY A 32 8.44 16.04 5.48
N LEU A 33 7.18 15.60 5.45
CA LEU A 33 6.31 15.51 6.62
C LEU A 33 6.82 14.45 7.61
N LYS A 34 6.35 14.50 8.86
CA LYS A 34 6.75 13.56 9.90
C LYS A 34 6.01 12.21 9.82
N SER A 35 4.87 12.18 9.14
CA SER A 35 4.01 11.01 8.98
C SER A 35 3.19 11.12 7.68
N THR A 36 2.47 10.05 7.33
CA THR A 36 1.57 10.02 6.16
C THR A 36 0.21 10.69 6.46
N VAL A 37 -0.15 10.83 7.74
CA VAL A 37 -1.45 11.32 8.20
C VAL A 37 -1.90 12.67 7.61
N PRO A 38 -1.03 13.69 7.40
CA PRO A 38 -1.45 14.95 6.84
C PRO A 38 -1.71 14.97 5.33
N VAL A 39 -1.44 13.85 4.62
CA VAL A 39 -1.63 13.79 3.16
C VAL A 39 -3.10 13.88 2.81
N THR A 40 -3.44 14.77 1.87
CA THR A 40 -4.82 14.99 1.42
C THR A 40 -5.17 14.15 0.18
N MET A 41 -6.48 14.00 -0.10
CA MET A 41 -6.95 13.38 -1.34
C MET A 41 -6.47 14.12 -2.58
N GLU A 42 -6.40 15.45 -2.53
CA GLU A 42 -5.93 16.29 -3.64
C GLU A 42 -4.47 16.03 -3.96
N GLN A 43 -3.63 15.86 -2.94
CA GLN A 43 -2.22 15.48 -3.12
C GLN A 43 -2.10 14.08 -3.74
N MET A 44 -2.88 13.12 -3.25
CA MET A 44 -2.87 11.77 -3.82
C MET A 44 -3.34 11.75 -5.28
N ILE A 45 -4.40 12.48 -5.61
CA ILE A 45 -4.88 12.63 -6.99
C ILE A 45 -3.79 13.26 -7.87
N TYR A 46 -3.12 14.33 -7.41
CA TYR A 46 -2.04 14.97 -8.12
C TYR A 46 -0.88 14.02 -8.46
N HIS A 47 -0.43 13.25 -7.46
CA HIS A 47 0.63 12.26 -7.65
C HIS A 47 0.18 11.11 -8.56
N CYS A 48 -1.04 10.60 -8.39
CA CYS A 48 -1.61 9.56 -9.27
C CYS A 48 -1.66 10.04 -10.72
N GLN A 49 -2.09 11.26 -10.99
CA GLN A 49 -2.10 11.84 -12.34
C GLN A 49 -0.70 11.89 -12.97
N ALA A 50 0.32 12.23 -12.19
CA ALA A 50 1.69 12.26 -12.67
C ALA A 50 2.20 10.85 -13.02
N VAL A 51 1.97 9.90 -12.13
CA VAL A 51 2.39 8.50 -12.31
C VAL A 51 1.63 7.83 -13.45
N SER A 52 0.32 7.98 -13.53
CA SER A 52 -0.51 7.37 -14.59
C SER A 52 -0.11 7.82 -15.99
N ARG A 53 0.38 9.07 -16.15
CA ARG A 53 0.93 9.52 -17.43
C ARG A 53 2.26 8.87 -17.79
N GLY A 54 3.04 8.42 -16.79
CA GLY A 54 4.33 7.75 -16.98
C GLY A 54 4.22 6.24 -17.16
N ALA A 55 3.25 5.62 -16.51
CA ALA A 55 3.00 4.18 -16.59
C ALA A 55 2.18 3.83 -17.84
N LYS A 56 2.66 2.86 -18.62
CA LYS A 56 2.01 2.35 -19.83
C LYS A 56 1.52 0.92 -19.65
N TYR A 57 2.30 0.12 -18.95
CA TYR A 57 2.11 -1.32 -18.78
C TYR A 57 1.91 -1.70 -17.31
N ALA A 58 2.62 -1.02 -16.40
CA ALA A 58 2.51 -1.27 -14.98
C ALA A 58 1.15 -0.81 -14.44
N MET A 59 0.52 -1.64 -13.63
CA MET A 59 -0.72 -1.31 -12.92
C MET A 59 -0.49 -0.18 -11.92
N VAL A 60 -1.28 0.88 -11.97
CA VAL A 60 -1.17 2.02 -11.04
C VAL A 60 -2.10 1.83 -9.85
N ILE A 61 -1.51 1.72 -8.66
CA ILE A 61 -2.23 1.56 -7.39
C ILE A 61 -2.23 2.91 -6.68
N GLY A 62 -3.40 3.50 -6.41
CA GLY A 62 -3.54 4.75 -5.66
C GLY A 62 -3.92 4.51 -4.20
N ASP A 63 -3.16 5.08 -3.25
CA ASP A 63 -3.49 5.00 -1.83
C ASP A 63 -4.66 5.92 -1.46
N LEU A 64 -5.61 5.39 -0.71
CA LEU A 64 -6.58 6.18 0.03
C LEU A 64 -5.90 6.75 1.28
N PRO A 65 -5.69 8.08 1.39
CA PRO A 65 -5.02 8.67 2.54
C PRO A 65 -5.88 8.63 3.80
N PHE A 66 -5.27 8.92 4.95
CA PHE A 66 -5.95 8.94 6.24
C PHE A 66 -7.20 9.82 6.23
N LEU A 67 -8.29 9.35 6.86
CA LEU A 67 -9.63 9.94 6.91
C LEU A 67 -10.39 10.00 5.58
N SER A 68 -9.86 9.46 4.50
CA SER A 68 -10.59 9.39 3.23
C SER A 68 -11.57 8.21 3.14
N TYR A 69 -11.42 7.19 4.02
CA TYR A 69 -12.22 5.96 4.01
C TYR A 69 -12.70 5.51 5.39
N GLN A 70 -12.17 6.10 6.48
CA GLN A 70 -12.50 5.72 7.86
C GLN A 70 -13.80 6.36 8.35
N THR A 71 -14.24 7.47 7.77
CA THR A 71 -15.38 8.28 8.23
C THR A 71 -16.73 7.62 7.94
N ALA A 72 -16.91 7.15 6.71
CA ALA A 72 -18.13 6.45 6.28
C ALA A 72 -17.86 5.65 5.00
N ILE A 73 -18.60 4.55 4.79
CA ILE A 73 -18.51 3.73 3.58
C ILE A 73 -18.80 4.56 2.30
N ARG A 74 -19.76 5.49 2.37
CA ARG A 74 -20.07 6.40 1.25
C ARG A 74 -18.85 7.22 0.86
N ASP A 75 -18.12 7.76 1.83
CA ASP A 75 -16.95 8.59 1.59
C ASP A 75 -15.79 7.74 1.04
N ALA A 76 -15.64 6.52 1.53
CA ALA A 76 -14.67 5.56 1.01
C ALA A 76 -14.90 5.25 -0.47
N ILE A 77 -16.14 4.95 -0.87
CA ILE A 77 -16.51 4.71 -2.27
C ILE A 77 -16.26 5.97 -3.13
N TYR A 78 -16.68 7.13 -2.63
CA TYR A 78 -16.51 8.41 -3.33
C TYR A 78 -15.03 8.73 -3.56
N ASN A 79 -14.20 8.64 -2.53
CA ASN A 79 -12.77 8.93 -2.61
C ASN A 79 -12.00 7.89 -3.45
N ALA A 80 -12.36 6.60 -3.35
CA ALA A 80 -11.84 5.56 -4.24
C ALA A 80 -12.17 5.90 -5.71
N GLY A 81 -13.42 6.28 -5.99
CA GLY A 81 -13.83 6.72 -7.31
C GLY A 81 -13.07 7.94 -7.83
N ARG A 82 -12.68 8.88 -6.96
CA ARG A 82 -11.84 10.03 -7.31
C ARG A 82 -10.43 9.63 -7.74
N LEU A 83 -9.81 8.68 -7.05
CA LEU A 83 -8.49 8.17 -7.46
C LEU A 83 -8.53 7.55 -8.85
N ILE A 84 -9.58 6.79 -9.17
CA ILE A 84 -9.77 6.21 -10.51
C ILE A 84 -10.07 7.30 -11.55
N LYS A 85 -11.09 8.12 -11.32
CA LYS A 85 -11.62 9.07 -12.32
C LYS A 85 -10.73 10.31 -12.52
N GLU A 86 -10.23 10.87 -11.43
CA GLU A 86 -9.45 12.11 -11.45
C GLU A 86 -7.95 11.80 -11.44
N GLY A 87 -7.52 10.80 -10.65
CA GLY A 87 -6.12 10.41 -10.51
C GLY A 87 -5.60 9.54 -11.66
N GLY A 88 -6.47 8.79 -12.33
CA GLY A 88 -6.08 7.83 -13.36
C GLY A 88 -5.45 6.57 -12.81
N ALA A 89 -5.66 6.23 -11.53
CA ALA A 89 -5.26 4.96 -10.96
C ALA A 89 -6.13 3.83 -11.53
N ASP A 90 -5.56 2.63 -11.65
CA ASP A 90 -6.29 1.43 -12.07
C ASP A 90 -7.02 0.78 -10.89
N VAL A 91 -6.42 0.85 -9.71
CA VAL A 91 -6.91 0.23 -8.48
C VAL A 91 -6.62 1.13 -7.27
N VAL A 92 -7.28 0.88 -6.15
CA VAL A 92 -7.02 1.61 -4.90
C VAL A 92 -6.46 0.72 -3.83
N LYS A 93 -5.64 1.28 -2.91
CA LYS A 93 -5.16 0.59 -1.71
C LYS A 93 -5.69 1.30 -0.46
N LEU A 94 -6.00 0.55 0.59
CA LEU A 94 -6.33 1.08 1.91
C LEU A 94 -5.75 0.19 3.03
N GLU A 95 -5.50 0.80 4.17
CA GLU A 95 -4.93 0.15 5.35
C GLU A 95 -6.00 -0.32 6.32
N GLY A 96 -5.78 -1.50 6.88
CA GLY A 96 -6.58 -2.09 7.95
C GLY A 96 -7.04 -3.50 7.61
N GLY A 97 -7.34 -4.27 8.66
CA GLY A 97 -7.74 -5.66 8.58
C GLY A 97 -9.25 -5.87 8.56
N GLU A 98 -9.71 -6.85 9.33
CA GLU A 98 -11.11 -7.29 9.42
C GLU A 98 -12.11 -6.14 9.63
N ASP A 99 -11.73 -5.13 10.44
CA ASP A 99 -12.59 -3.96 10.72
C ASP A 99 -12.94 -3.16 9.46
N PHE A 100 -12.11 -3.24 8.40
CA PHE A 100 -12.34 -2.57 7.11
C PHE A 100 -12.89 -3.49 6.02
N ALA A 101 -13.12 -4.77 6.30
CA ALA A 101 -13.72 -5.69 5.34
C ALA A 101 -15.08 -5.19 4.80
N PRO A 102 -16.00 -4.61 5.59
CA PRO A 102 -17.22 -4.02 5.07
C PRO A 102 -16.99 -2.88 4.08
N THR A 103 -16.00 -2.02 4.35
CA THR A 103 -15.62 -0.90 3.48
C THR A 103 -15.05 -1.40 2.15
N ILE A 104 -14.13 -2.37 2.19
CA ILE A 104 -13.56 -3.01 0.99
C ILE A 104 -14.66 -3.64 0.15
N ARG A 105 -15.55 -4.42 0.77
CA ARG A 105 -16.68 -5.04 0.07
C ARG A 105 -17.56 -4.03 -0.64
N ALA A 106 -17.78 -2.87 -0.03
CA ALA A 106 -18.61 -1.82 -0.62
C ALA A 106 -17.90 -1.13 -1.81
N ILE A 107 -16.60 -0.88 -1.72
CA ILE A 107 -15.80 -0.32 -2.81
C ILE A 107 -15.76 -1.31 -3.98
N VAL A 108 -15.49 -2.60 -3.71
CA VAL A 108 -15.47 -3.67 -4.74
C VAL A 108 -16.84 -3.80 -5.41
N LYS A 109 -17.93 -3.78 -4.62
CA LYS A 109 -19.31 -3.82 -5.16
C LYS A 109 -19.63 -2.61 -6.03
N ALA A 110 -18.99 -1.47 -5.81
CA ALA A 110 -19.09 -0.30 -6.67
C ALA A 110 -18.29 -0.41 -7.98
N GLY A 111 -17.57 -1.53 -8.20
CA GLY A 111 -16.80 -1.79 -9.41
C GLY A 111 -15.35 -1.31 -9.36
N ILE A 112 -14.83 -1.00 -8.18
CA ILE A 112 -13.45 -0.50 -7.99
C ILE A 112 -12.60 -1.63 -7.39
N PRO A 113 -11.51 -2.06 -8.06
CA PRO A 113 -10.61 -3.08 -7.52
C PRO A 113 -9.83 -2.54 -6.29
N VAL A 114 -9.63 -3.40 -5.29
CA VAL A 114 -8.99 -3.01 -4.02
C VAL A 114 -7.80 -3.91 -3.70
N VAL A 115 -6.69 -3.28 -3.32
CA VAL A 115 -5.55 -3.90 -2.65
C VAL A 115 -5.70 -3.67 -1.15
N GLY A 116 -5.71 -4.73 -0.36
CA GLY A 116 -5.69 -4.64 1.10
C GLY A 116 -4.27 -4.38 1.62
N HIS A 117 -4.15 -3.73 2.78
CA HIS A 117 -2.85 -3.51 3.43
C HIS A 117 -2.94 -3.78 4.93
N ILE A 118 -2.18 -4.76 5.40
CA ILE A 118 -2.09 -5.16 6.81
C ILE A 118 -0.63 -5.24 7.28
N GLY A 119 -0.44 -5.46 8.56
CA GLY A 119 0.88 -5.46 9.20
C GLY A 119 1.20 -4.10 9.81
N ILE A 120 2.33 -3.52 9.47
CA ILE A 120 2.58 -2.10 9.78
C ILE A 120 1.64 -1.27 8.90
N THR A 121 0.85 -0.46 9.55
CA THR A 121 -0.11 0.44 8.91
C THR A 121 0.28 1.87 9.27
N PRO A 122 1.01 2.59 8.39
CA PRO A 122 1.55 3.93 8.68
C PRO A 122 0.52 4.93 9.16
N GLN A 123 -0.69 4.90 8.61
CA GLN A 123 -1.79 5.80 8.99
C GLN A 123 -2.23 5.63 10.45
N SER A 124 -2.06 4.43 11.03
CA SER A 124 -2.41 4.11 12.41
C SER A 124 -1.18 3.89 13.32
N ALA A 125 0.03 4.22 12.85
CA ALA A 125 1.27 3.99 13.58
C ALA A 125 1.28 4.67 14.97
N ALA A 126 0.63 5.81 15.12
CA ALA A 126 0.50 6.51 16.42
C ALA A 126 -0.18 5.64 17.49
N MET A 127 -1.18 4.84 17.13
CA MET A 127 -1.87 3.92 18.04
C MET A 127 -0.96 2.75 18.48
N SER A 128 -0.01 2.37 17.63
CA SER A 128 0.92 1.26 17.87
C SER A 128 2.23 1.71 18.54
N GLY A 129 2.38 2.99 18.88
CA GLY A 129 3.61 3.57 19.42
C GLY A 129 4.76 3.61 18.41
N GLY A 130 4.44 3.79 17.12
CA GLY A 130 5.36 3.89 16.00
C GLY A 130 5.33 2.67 15.05
N PHE A 131 6.28 2.64 14.13
CA PHE A 131 6.45 1.54 13.17
C PHE A 131 7.03 0.30 13.87
N ARG A 132 6.18 -0.62 14.30
CA ARG A 132 6.58 -1.86 14.97
C ARG A 132 6.16 -3.07 14.16
N VAL A 133 7.07 -4.04 14.01
CA VAL A 133 6.77 -5.35 13.43
C VAL A 133 5.62 -5.98 14.20
N LYS A 134 4.59 -6.42 13.48
CA LYS A 134 3.41 -7.11 14.03
C LYS A 134 3.51 -8.61 13.71
N GLY A 135 2.90 -9.44 14.57
CA GLY A 135 2.90 -10.89 14.39
C GLY A 135 4.09 -11.60 15.05
N ASN A 136 4.79 -10.94 15.98
CA ASN A 136 5.88 -11.56 16.76
C ASN A 136 5.42 -12.48 17.89
N ASP A 137 4.17 -12.43 18.26
CA ASP A 137 3.52 -13.30 19.24
C ASP A 137 2.31 -14.00 18.61
N VAL A 138 1.81 -15.03 19.31
CA VAL A 138 0.75 -15.89 18.80
C VAL A 138 -0.57 -15.14 18.59
N GLU A 139 -0.89 -14.18 19.45
CA GLU A 139 -2.14 -13.41 19.37
C GLU A 139 -2.13 -12.49 18.14
N THR A 140 -1.08 -11.68 18.00
CA THR A 140 -0.94 -10.77 16.86
C THR A 140 -0.73 -11.51 15.54
N ALA A 141 -0.08 -12.69 15.54
CA ALA A 141 0.03 -13.53 14.35
C ALA A 141 -1.34 -14.08 13.91
N ARG A 142 -2.16 -14.58 14.85
CA ARG A 142 -3.53 -15.03 14.55
C ARG A 142 -4.41 -13.91 14.03
N ARG A 143 -4.26 -12.69 14.60
CA ARG A 143 -4.99 -11.52 14.13
C ARG A 143 -4.61 -11.18 12.69
N LEU A 144 -3.34 -11.17 12.33
CA LEU A 144 -2.91 -10.90 10.96
C LEU A 144 -3.41 -11.93 9.95
N ILE A 145 -3.49 -13.21 10.35
CA ILE A 145 -4.07 -14.25 9.49
C ILE A 145 -5.57 -13.99 9.28
N ALA A 146 -6.32 -13.73 10.35
CA ALA A 146 -7.73 -13.41 10.26
C ALA A 146 -8.00 -12.15 9.43
N ASP A 147 -7.19 -11.09 9.62
CA ASP A 147 -7.24 -9.88 8.83
C ASP A 147 -7.06 -10.18 7.33
N ALA A 148 -6.06 -10.97 6.96
CA ALA A 148 -5.78 -11.34 5.58
C ALA A 148 -6.95 -12.11 4.94
N GLU A 149 -7.46 -13.14 5.63
CA GLU A 149 -8.60 -13.94 5.17
C GLU A 149 -9.89 -13.09 5.04
N ALA A 150 -10.12 -12.17 5.97
CA ALA A 150 -11.28 -11.26 5.92
C ALA A 150 -11.24 -10.30 4.73
N LEU A 151 -10.04 -9.78 4.38
CA LEU A 151 -9.88 -8.88 3.23
C LEU A 151 -10.08 -9.63 1.90
N GLU A 152 -9.56 -10.84 1.76
CA GLU A 152 -9.83 -11.69 0.60
C GLU A 152 -11.33 -11.96 0.44
N GLN A 153 -12.01 -12.38 1.53
CA GLN A 153 -13.45 -12.63 1.54
C GLN A 153 -14.27 -11.36 1.26
N ALA A 154 -13.75 -10.19 1.56
CA ALA A 154 -14.35 -8.91 1.20
C ALA A 154 -14.22 -8.57 -0.29
N GLY A 155 -13.39 -9.29 -1.03
CA GLY A 155 -13.16 -9.12 -2.46
C GLY A 155 -11.93 -8.30 -2.82
N ALA A 156 -10.99 -8.08 -1.88
CA ALA A 156 -9.67 -7.61 -2.25
C ALA A 156 -9.04 -8.61 -3.23
N PHE A 157 -8.43 -8.12 -4.32
CA PHE A 157 -7.82 -9.00 -5.31
C PHE A 157 -6.32 -9.20 -5.10
N MET A 158 -5.73 -8.46 -4.19
CA MET A 158 -4.32 -8.49 -3.82
C MET A 158 -4.15 -7.99 -2.38
N LEU A 159 -3.15 -8.48 -1.68
CA LEU A 159 -2.80 -8.07 -0.33
C LEU A 159 -1.36 -7.56 -0.28
N THR A 160 -1.13 -6.44 0.41
CA THR A 160 0.19 -5.98 0.84
C THR A 160 0.35 -6.28 2.33
N LEU A 161 1.42 -6.98 2.69
CA LEU A 161 1.80 -7.29 4.08
C LEU A 161 3.11 -6.58 4.42
N GLU A 162 3.06 -5.61 5.33
CA GLU A 162 4.23 -4.83 5.72
C GLU A 162 4.73 -5.21 7.12
N GLY A 163 6.06 -5.44 7.24
CA GLY A 163 6.73 -5.59 8.51
C GLY A 163 6.18 -6.72 9.39
N ALA A 164 5.99 -7.90 8.83
CA ALA A 164 5.66 -9.12 9.55
C ALA A 164 6.85 -10.11 9.51
N PRO A 165 6.94 -11.08 10.45
CA PRO A 165 7.92 -12.16 10.37
C PRO A 165 7.79 -12.94 9.05
N ASP A 166 8.91 -13.32 8.45
CA ASP A 166 8.98 -14.01 7.15
C ASP A 166 8.15 -15.31 7.08
N ARG A 167 8.24 -16.13 8.13
CA ARG A 167 7.44 -17.36 8.22
C ARG A 167 5.95 -17.12 8.35
N LEU A 168 5.54 -16.01 8.99
CA LEU A 168 4.14 -15.64 9.05
C LEU A 168 3.66 -15.13 7.70
N ALA A 169 4.49 -14.38 6.98
CA ALA A 169 4.18 -13.92 5.63
C ALA A 169 4.02 -15.10 4.65
N GLU A 170 4.92 -16.09 4.71
CA GLU A 170 4.82 -17.33 3.94
C GLU A 170 3.52 -18.10 4.26
N LEU A 171 3.17 -18.22 5.54
CA LEU A 171 1.93 -18.90 5.97
C LEU A 171 0.70 -18.15 5.46
N ILE A 172 0.65 -16.83 5.57
CA ILE A 172 -0.48 -16.03 5.06
C ILE A 172 -0.58 -16.20 3.53
N CYS A 173 0.53 -16.08 2.80
CA CYS A 173 0.57 -16.27 1.36
C CYS A 173 0.04 -17.65 0.94
N SER A 174 0.42 -18.71 1.65
CA SER A 174 -0.04 -20.07 1.36
C SER A 174 -1.53 -20.33 1.61
N ARG A 175 -2.20 -19.47 2.38
CA ARG A 175 -3.61 -19.57 2.72
C ARG A 175 -4.54 -18.81 1.80
N LEU A 176 -4.04 -17.79 1.15
CA LEU A 176 -4.83 -16.93 0.27
C LEU A 176 -4.77 -17.41 -1.18
N ALA A 177 -5.84 -17.21 -1.91
CA ALA A 177 -5.89 -17.44 -3.35
C ALA A 177 -5.50 -16.19 -4.17
N ILE A 178 -5.44 -15.02 -3.49
CA ILE A 178 -5.02 -13.75 -4.10
C ILE A 178 -3.53 -13.51 -3.92
N PRO A 179 -2.86 -12.78 -4.84
CA PRO A 179 -1.46 -12.45 -4.70
C PRO A 179 -1.16 -11.68 -3.41
N VAL A 180 -0.08 -12.07 -2.73
CA VAL A 180 0.45 -11.39 -1.54
C VAL A 180 1.79 -10.78 -1.87
N THR A 181 1.88 -9.44 -1.77
CA THR A 181 3.15 -8.71 -1.86
C THR A 181 3.60 -8.29 -0.46
N THR A 182 4.91 -8.22 -0.26
CA THR A 182 5.44 -7.82 1.04
C THR A 182 6.36 -6.62 0.96
N MET A 183 6.37 -5.85 2.04
CA MET A 183 7.35 -4.80 2.30
C MET A 183 8.06 -5.12 3.62
N GLY A 184 9.29 -5.66 3.50
CA GLY A 184 10.10 -6.02 4.67
C GLY A 184 9.60 -7.24 5.47
N SER A 185 8.85 -8.15 4.85
CA SER A 185 8.32 -9.38 5.49
C SER A 185 8.89 -10.66 4.89
N GLY A 186 10.10 -10.61 4.33
CA GLY A 186 10.80 -11.77 3.77
C GLY A 186 10.46 -12.05 2.30
N PRO A 187 11.17 -13.03 1.69
CA PRO A 187 11.10 -13.29 0.24
C PRO A 187 10.04 -14.31 -0.17
N ASN A 188 9.40 -15.01 0.77
CA ASN A 188 8.57 -16.20 0.50
C ASN A 188 7.10 -15.84 0.27
N THR A 189 6.84 -14.87 -0.61
CA THR A 189 5.51 -14.44 -1.03
C THR A 189 5.50 -14.22 -2.55
N ASP A 190 4.35 -13.94 -3.15
CA ASP A 190 4.20 -13.80 -4.59
C ASP A 190 4.96 -12.60 -5.18
N GLY A 191 5.18 -11.55 -4.37
CA GLY A 191 5.89 -10.36 -4.84
C GLY A 191 6.47 -9.51 -3.72
N GLN A 192 7.27 -8.52 -4.13
CA GLN A 192 7.94 -7.57 -3.24
C GLN A 192 7.53 -6.14 -3.59
N THR A 193 7.30 -5.33 -2.56
CA THR A 193 7.07 -3.90 -2.70
C THR A 193 8.19 -3.12 -2.03
N ILE A 194 8.71 -2.09 -2.70
CA ILE A 194 9.77 -1.25 -2.17
C ILE A 194 9.65 0.17 -2.71
N ASN A 195 10.13 1.16 -1.96
CA ASN A 195 10.14 2.55 -2.39
C ASN A 195 11.34 2.83 -3.31
N MET A 196 11.08 3.43 -4.46
CA MET A 196 12.11 3.77 -5.45
C MET A 196 13.13 4.76 -4.89
N TYR A 197 12.69 5.72 -4.09
CA TYR A 197 13.57 6.71 -3.46
C TYR A 197 14.54 6.07 -2.44
N ASP A 198 14.10 5.01 -1.76
CA ASP A 198 14.96 4.26 -0.84
C ASP A 198 16.04 3.49 -1.59
N ILE A 199 15.67 2.73 -2.63
CA ILE A 199 16.65 1.92 -3.39
C ILE A 199 17.63 2.76 -4.20
N LEU A 200 17.23 3.96 -4.61
CA LEU A 200 18.10 4.92 -5.30
C LEU A 200 18.92 5.82 -4.34
N GLY A 201 18.70 5.67 -3.02
CA GLY A 201 19.41 6.47 -2.02
C GLY A 201 19.02 7.95 -1.99
N LEU A 202 17.86 8.31 -2.57
CA LEU A 202 17.38 9.70 -2.63
C LEU A 202 16.75 10.19 -1.33
N PHE A 203 16.30 9.27 -0.47
CA PHE A 203 15.75 9.59 0.85
C PHE A 203 16.79 9.32 1.93
N GLU A 204 17.50 10.36 2.35
CA GLU A 204 18.62 10.27 3.30
C GLU A 204 18.19 10.17 4.76
N LYS A 205 16.98 10.67 5.08
CA LYS A 205 16.50 10.82 6.46
C LYS A 205 16.35 9.50 7.21
N PHE A 206 16.00 8.43 6.51
CA PHE A 206 15.82 7.10 7.06
C PHE A 206 15.92 6.04 5.94
N THR A 207 16.58 4.94 6.22
CA THR A 207 16.61 3.78 5.33
C THR A 207 16.14 2.56 6.10
N PRO A 208 15.04 1.92 5.71
CA PRO A 208 14.58 0.69 6.34
C PRO A 208 15.64 -0.42 6.26
N LYS A 209 15.76 -1.25 7.29
CA LYS A 209 16.77 -2.32 7.36
C LYS A 209 16.70 -3.33 6.21
N PHE A 210 15.53 -3.53 5.63
CA PHE A 210 15.29 -4.46 4.52
C PHE A 210 15.64 -3.86 3.16
N VAL A 211 15.94 -2.56 3.09
CA VAL A 211 16.26 -1.89 1.83
C VAL A 211 17.74 -2.08 1.49
N LYS A 212 17.99 -2.58 0.28
CA LYS A 212 19.30 -2.50 -0.37
C LYS A 212 19.35 -1.25 -1.24
N LYS A 213 20.29 -0.34 -0.97
CA LYS A 213 20.57 0.80 -1.85
C LYS A 213 21.39 0.34 -3.07
N TYR A 214 21.02 0.80 -4.24
CA TYR A 214 21.72 0.54 -5.51
C TYR A 214 22.43 1.79 -6.04
N ALA A 215 22.17 2.97 -5.46
CA ALA A 215 22.85 4.22 -5.73
C ALA A 215 23.10 5.01 -4.44
N ASN A 216 24.03 5.98 -4.49
CA ASN A 216 24.40 6.88 -3.40
C ASN A 216 24.28 8.33 -3.88
#